data_f0cdbf0754694660b033dcc1c348dd82
#
_entry.id   f0cdbf0754694660b033dcc1c348dd82
#
_cell.length_a   1.000
_cell.length_b   1.000
_cell.length_c   1.000
_cell.angle_alpha   90.00
_cell.angle_beta   90.00
_cell.angle_gamma   90.00
#
_symmetry.space_group_name_H-M   'P 1'
#
loop_
_entity.id
_entity.type
_entity.pdbx_description
1 polymer ?
#
loop_
_entity_poly.entity_id
_entity_poly.type
_entity_poly.pdbx_seq_one_letter_code
_entity_poly.pdbx_strand_id
1 'polypeptide(L)'
;MKACLTETVRLRYLLLAYCLFYSVSVSECGTCPAGWQEGYNENVCLSLMTSTNDWNDSESTCVAKGGHLASLDTREEYQYLQSICTSGTTDGCWVGGHEATNSVDQWQWSNCPSTHTTDLPWVPSPPVMNCSNVTSCLNGEASLMCTVLTSSTVMWEYCNSKHAFICSLGQDCNQKAPDKEYIIILAVVSSLIFITTMGVMCFLLAYRRSKRRRRSRLQKLASLSNASGLIVPAFRLYTVNELESATQHFSEANLLGEARAGGRVYKGILPNGTLVAVKSLQQTDFQSQKEFVHDLARTARLRHPNLVGVKGCAYHGGTGFVVYDFIPNGSLEKWLHDLPVGARSLTWGERIRIATTVAQGISFLHDTLKPHVVHGDIRASNVLLDEQFDAHILGVGGRKVALRESTSGHTIAGGTCGYLAPEFVYEVTIKSDVYSFGVLLLELITGRKPIVEVDTPDWQRLLEWATPLVQSQHFIELLDPLIVTIPDTSQVQAVVDLVYSCTQHVPGMRPRMSHVVHQLQQLQQGLVPPPQDMNKVISGHNISSLELEIAEVPL
;
A
#
# COMPACT_ATOMS: atom_id res chain seq x y z
N MET A 1 28.30 15.80 -8.71
CA MET A 1 28.52 15.50 -10.13
C MET A 1 29.52 14.36 -10.37
N LYS A 2 30.67 14.30 -9.68
CA LYS A 2 31.66 13.20 -9.85
C LYS A 2 31.17 11.78 -9.48
N ALA A 3 30.28 11.61 -8.49
CA ALA A 3 29.75 10.29 -8.10
C ALA A 3 28.70 9.72 -9.08
N CYS A 4 28.08 10.56 -9.92
CA CYS A 4 27.11 10.13 -10.92
C CYS A 4 27.79 9.65 -12.22
N LEU A 5 28.99 10.16 -12.50
CA LEU A 5 29.78 9.70 -13.66
C LEU A 5 30.39 8.31 -13.44
N THR A 6 30.75 7.95 -12.20
CA THR A 6 31.33 6.63 -11.90
C THR A 6 30.31 5.51 -11.93
N GLU A 7 29.03 5.77 -11.57
CA GLU A 7 27.96 4.77 -11.67
C GLU A 7 27.48 4.57 -13.12
N THR A 8 27.44 5.63 -13.93
CA THR A 8 27.08 5.51 -15.36
C THR A 8 28.16 4.80 -16.16
N VAL A 9 29.43 4.94 -15.80
CA VAL A 9 30.54 4.22 -16.42
C VAL A 9 30.51 2.74 -16.02
N ARG A 10 30.24 2.40 -14.76
CA ARG A 10 30.04 1.01 -14.31
C ARG A 10 28.85 0.32 -14.99
N LEU A 11 27.72 1.03 -15.17
CA LEU A 11 26.57 0.49 -15.91
C LEU A 11 26.89 0.24 -17.39
N ARG A 12 27.69 1.10 -18.03
CA ARG A 12 28.13 0.88 -19.40
C ARG A 12 29.05 -0.34 -19.54
N TYR A 13 29.95 -0.56 -18.56
CA TYR A 13 30.79 -1.77 -18.56
C TYR A 13 29.99 -3.05 -18.27
N LEU A 14 28.96 -3.01 -17.44
CA LEU A 14 28.06 -4.15 -17.20
C LEU A 14 27.19 -4.45 -18.43
N LEU A 15 26.71 -3.44 -19.15
CA LEU A 15 25.97 -3.61 -20.40
C LEU A 15 26.88 -4.14 -21.53
N LEU A 16 28.11 -3.66 -21.64
CA LEU A 16 29.10 -4.18 -22.58
C LEU A 16 29.51 -5.62 -22.23
N ALA A 17 29.70 -5.95 -20.95
CA ALA A 17 29.98 -7.31 -20.52
C ALA A 17 28.80 -8.24 -20.78
N TYR A 18 27.56 -7.79 -20.61
CA TYR A 18 26.36 -8.56 -20.92
C TYR A 18 26.20 -8.77 -22.43
N CYS A 19 26.45 -7.76 -23.24
CA CYS A 19 26.46 -7.90 -24.70
C CYS A 19 27.62 -8.81 -25.20
N LEU A 20 28.79 -8.75 -24.54
CA LEU A 20 29.92 -9.63 -24.87
C LEU A 20 29.67 -11.07 -24.39
N PHE A 21 28.98 -11.30 -23.30
CA PHE A 21 28.63 -12.65 -22.84
C PHE A 21 27.55 -13.30 -23.72
N TYR A 22 26.63 -12.52 -24.30
CA TYR A 22 25.61 -13.04 -25.23
C TYR A 22 26.13 -13.21 -26.65
N SER A 23 27.22 -12.54 -27.03
CA SER A 23 27.84 -12.68 -28.38
C SER A 23 28.84 -13.84 -28.50
N VAL A 24 29.09 -14.59 -27.42
CA VAL A 24 30.05 -15.72 -27.44
C VAL A 24 29.39 -17.10 -27.63
N SER A 25 28.09 -17.15 -27.88
CA SER A 25 27.39 -18.43 -28.13
C SER A 25 26.67 -18.49 -29.48
N VAL A 26 27.15 -17.78 -30.47
CA VAL A 26 26.85 -18.12 -31.88
C VAL A 26 28.04 -18.88 -32.41
N SER A 27 28.03 -20.21 -32.22
CA SER A 27 28.88 -21.08 -33.01
C SER A 27 28.52 -20.86 -34.49
N GLU A 28 29.47 -20.37 -35.26
CA GLU A 28 29.38 -20.34 -36.74
C GLU A 28 28.97 -21.73 -37.22
N CYS A 29 27.84 -21.85 -37.95
CA CYS A 29 27.48 -23.04 -38.70
C CYS A 29 28.63 -23.35 -39.62
N GLY A 30 29.45 -24.33 -39.27
CA GLY A 30 30.56 -24.77 -40.07
C GLY A 30 30.07 -25.53 -41.30
N THR A 31 30.69 -25.31 -42.44
CA THR A 31 30.52 -26.15 -43.62
C THR A 31 30.76 -27.62 -43.28
N CYS A 32 29.95 -28.52 -43.82
CA CYS A 32 30.05 -29.94 -43.55
C CYS A 32 31.48 -30.47 -43.81
N PRO A 33 31.97 -31.45 -43.03
CA PRO A 33 33.30 -32.03 -43.23
C PRO A 33 33.46 -32.64 -44.61
N ALA A 34 34.71 -32.77 -45.06
CA ALA A 34 34.99 -33.38 -46.36
C ALA A 34 34.39 -34.78 -46.48
N GLY A 35 33.58 -35.03 -47.50
CA GLY A 35 32.86 -36.26 -47.75
C GLY A 35 31.45 -36.31 -47.12
N TRP A 36 30.99 -35.24 -46.50
CA TRP A 36 29.62 -35.01 -46.03
C TRP A 36 28.96 -33.94 -46.89
N GLN A 37 27.67 -34.07 -47.12
CA GLN A 37 26.85 -33.07 -47.82
C GLN A 37 25.91 -32.38 -46.85
N GLU A 38 25.50 -31.15 -47.15
CA GLU A 38 24.51 -30.45 -46.37
C GLU A 38 23.19 -31.24 -46.36
N GLY A 39 22.60 -31.37 -45.18
CA GLY A 39 21.33 -32.03 -44.97
C GLY A 39 20.12 -31.16 -45.31
N TYR A 40 18.95 -31.56 -44.88
CA TYR A 40 17.69 -30.84 -45.09
C TYR A 40 17.62 -29.52 -44.30
N ASN A 41 18.50 -29.31 -43.35
CA ASN A 41 18.69 -28.02 -42.66
C ASN A 41 20.17 -27.71 -42.51
N GLU A 42 20.50 -26.41 -42.29
CA GLU A 42 21.86 -25.88 -42.23
C GLU A 42 22.75 -26.45 -41.11
N ASN A 43 22.17 -27.21 -40.17
CA ASN A 43 22.86 -27.75 -38.99
C ASN A 43 23.11 -29.25 -39.06
N VAL A 44 22.69 -29.93 -40.13
CA VAL A 44 22.83 -31.36 -40.31
C VAL A 44 23.68 -31.67 -41.51
N CYS A 45 24.68 -32.49 -41.32
CA CYS A 45 25.48 -33.04 -42.41
C CYS A 45 25.17 -34.55 -42.64
N LEU A 46 24.99 -34.96 -43.86
CA LEU A 46 24.64 -36.30 -44.24
C LEU A 46 25.71 -36.94 -45.11
N SER A 47 25.89 -38.28 -44.98
CA SER A 47 26.80 -39.02 -45.82
C SER A 47 26.23 -40.39 -46.19
N LEU A 48 26.02 -40.64 -47.47
CA LEU A 48 25.59 -41.94 -47.98
C LEU A 48 26.81 -42.84 -48.10
N MET A 49 26.75 -44.01 -47.45
CA MET A 49 27.74 -45.09 -47.57
C MET A 49 27.18 -46.17 -48.45
N THR A 50 27.81 -46.39 -49.58
CA THR A 50 27.40 -47.38 -50.57
C THR A 50 27.91 -48.79 -50.28
N SER A 51 28.77 -48.96 -49.26
CA SER A 51 29.15 -50.27 -48.74
C SER A 51 27.97 -50.92 -48.04
N THR A 52 27.68 -52.16 -48.34
CA THR A 52 26.58 -52.91 -47.71
C THR A 52 27.05 -53.60 -46.43
N ASN A 53 26.60 -53.09 -45.31
CA ASN A 53 26.88 -53.63 -43.96
C ASN A 53 25.60 -54.02 -43.26
N ASP A 54 25.71 -54.83 -42.22
CA ASP A 54 24.59 -54.99 -41.30
C ASP A 54 24.35 -53.71 -40.49
N TRP A 55 23.22 -53.64 -39.80
CA TRP A 55 22.83 -52.38 -39.14
C TRP A 55 23.80 -51.98 -38.02
N ASN A 56 24.30 -52.91 -37.19
CA ASN A 56 25.23 -52.62 -36.08
C ASN A 56 26.60 -52.17 -36.60
N ASP A 57 27.12 -52.77 -37.66
CA ASP A 57 28.35 -52.34 -38.32
C ASP A 57 28.20 -50.96 -39.00
N SER A 58 27.00 -50.70 -39.53
CA SER A 58 26.63 -49.40 -40.11
C SER A 58 26.60 -48.30 -39.06
N GLU A 59 25.94 -48.51 -37.93
CA GLU A 59 25.91 -47.59 -36.80
C GLU A 59 27.34 -47.35 -36.24
N SER A 60 28.08 -48.43 -36.02
CA SER A 60 29.49 -48.32 -35.56
C SER A 60 30.35 -47.51 -36.49
N THR A 61 30.12 -47.65 -37.82
CA THR A 61 30.81 -46.88 -38.84
C THR A 61 30.44 -45.39 -38.79
N CYS A 62 29.15 -45.06 -38.56
CA CYS A 62 28.71 -43.69 -38.41
C CYS A 62 29.29 -43.04 -37.13
N VAL A 63 29.28 -43.78 -36.01
CA VAL A 63 29.87 -43.34 -34.72
C VAL A 63 31.38 -43.09 -34.87
N ALA A 64 32.11 -43.97 -35.56
CA ALA A 64 33.53 -43.76 -35.84
C ALA A 64 33.83 -42.50 -36.65
N LYS A 65 32.86 -41.98 -37.40
CA LYS A 65 32.90 -40.72 -38.16
C LYS A 65 32.35 -39.53 -37.39
N GLY A 66 31.97 -39.71 -36.11
CA GLY A 66 31.47 -38.67 -35.20
C GLY A 66 29.96 -38.44 -35.26
N GLY A 67 29.19 -39.27 -35.96
CA GLY A 67 27.75 -39.13 -36.10
C GLY A 67 27.03 -40.44 -35.74
N HIS A 68 25.78 -40.59 -36.17
CA HIS A 68 24.92 -41.75 -36.01
C HIS A 68 24.22 -42.08 -37.35
N LEU A 69 23.56 -43.22 -37.43
CA LEU A 69 22.60 -43.48 -38.51
C LEU A 69 21.49 -42.43 -38.49
N ALA A 70 21.08 -41.92 -39.63
CA ALA A 70 20.13 -40.82 -39.76
C ALA A 70 18.75 -41.20 -39.16
N SER A 71 18.16 -40.27 -38.38
CA SER A 71 16.78 -40.38 -37.89
C SER A 71 15.78 -39.77 -38.88
N LEU A 72 14.49 -40.08 -38.69
CA LEU A 72 13.36 -39.62 -39.52
C LEU A 72 12.35 -38.85 -38.66
N ASP A 73 12.72 -37.72 -38.14
CA ASP A 73 11.88 -36.98 -37.16
C ASP A 73 10.79 -36.14 -37.85
N THR A 74 11.00 -35.72 -39.10
CA THR A 74 10.03 -34.94 -39.87
C THR A 74 9.73 -35.56 -41.23
N ARG A 75 8.64 -35.16 -41.86
CA ARG A 75 8.28 -35.63 -43.21
C ARG A 75 9.23 -35.10 -44.28
N GLU A 76 9.75 -33.91 -44.06
CA GLU A 76 10.74 -33.28 -44.93
C GLU A 76 12.06 -34.07 -44.89
N GLU A 77 12.51 -34.49 -43.71
CA GLU A 77 13.69 -35.37 -43.55
C GLU A 77 13.51 -36.69 -44.27
N TYR A 78 12.37 -37.32 -44.03
CA TYR A 78 12.05 -38.58 -44.70
C TYR A 78 12.17 -38.44 -46.21
N GLN A 79 11.55 -37.42 -46.81
CA GLN A 79 11.60 -37.21 -48.28
C GLN A 79 13.02 -36.94 -48.79
N TYR A 80 13.77 -36.15 -48.00
CA TYR A 80 15.15 -35.78 -48.37
C TYR A 80 16.09 -36.99 -48.30
N LEU A 81 16.04 -37.78 -47.21
CA LEU A 81 16.85 -38.99 -47.05
C LEU A 81 16.46 -40.08 -48.05
N GLN A 82 15.17 -40.18 -48.38
CA GLN A 82 14.69 -41.08 -49.45
C GLN A 82 15.32 -40.69 -50.80
N SER A 83 15.42 -39.43 -51.13
CA SER A 83 16.03 -38.95 -52.36
C SER A 83 17.54 -39.28 -52.43
N ILE A 84 18.26 -39.18 -51.30
CA ILE A 84 19.67 -39.54 -51.17
C ILE A 84 19.85 -41.05 -51.37
N CYS A 85 19.07 -41.88 -50.68
CA CYS A 85 19.16 -43.32 -50.77
C CYS A 85 18.91 -43.80 -52.20
N THR A 86 17.85 -43.32 -52.84
CA THR A 86 17.47 -43.76 -54.19
C THR A 86 18.45 -43.29 -55.28
N SER A 87 19.23 -42.24 -55.03
CA SER A 87 20.26 -41.77 -55.93
C SER A 87 21.51 -42.67 -55.99
N GLY A 88 21.74 -43.48 -54.94
CA GLY A 88 22.96 -44.25 -54.77
C GLY A 88 22.78 -45.78 -54.72
N THR A 89 21.56 -46.30 -54.44
CA THR A 89 21.32 -47.74 -54.32
C THR A 89 19.92 -48.12 -54.77
N THR A 90 19.74 -49.42 -55.18
CA THR A 90 18.45 -50.00 -55.58
C THR A 90 17.79 -50.78 -54.43
N ASP A 91 18.56 -51.19 -53.41
CA ASP A 91 18.14 -52.18 -52.41
C ASP A 91 17.76 -51.60 -51.04
N GLY A 92 17.71 -50.21 -50.96
CA GLY A 92 17.39 -49.50 -49.74
C GLY A 92 18.61 -49.17 -48.88
N CYS A 93 18.42 -48.32 -47.87
CA CYS A 93 19.47 -47.84 -46.96
C CYS A 93 19.06 -47.99 -45.50
N TRP A 94 20.00 -48.43 -44.64
CA TRP A 94 19.83 -48.40 -43.22
C TRP A 94 19.67 -46.95 -42.71
N VAL A 95 18.70 -46.76 -41.83
CA VAL A 95 18.51 -45.60 -41.00
C VAL A 95 18.48 -45.97 -39.54
N GLY A 96 18.51 -45.04 -38.62
CA GLY A 96 18.80 -45.27 -37.19
C GLY A 96 17.72 -45.92 -36.35
N GLY A 97 16.56 -46.28 -36.93
CA GLY A 97 15.48 -46.92 -36.17
C GLY A 97 15.78 -48.39 -35.88
N HIS A 98 15.66 -48.82 -34.64
CA HIS A 98 15.90 -50.21 -34.21
C HIS A 98 15.06 -50.58 -32.98
N GLU A 99 14.89 -51.87 -32.74
CA GLU A 99 14.25 -52.37 -31.53
C GLU A 99 15.19 -52.24 -30.32
N ALA A 100 14.64 -51.79 -29.18
CA ALA A 100 15.43 -51.63 -27.96
C ALA A 100 15.83 -52.97 -27.38
N THR A 101 17.09 -53.19 -27.09
CA THR A 101 17.67 -54.44 -26.60
C THR A 101 17.17 -54.88 -25.22
N ASN A 102 16.51 -54.01 -24.45
CA ASN A 102 16.08 -54.23 -23.08
C ASN A 102 14.55 -54.34 -22.87
N SER A 103 13.75 -54.21 -23.90
CA SER A 103 12.29 -54.26 -23.82
C SER A 103 11.67 -54.69 -25.15
N VAL A 104 10.78 -55.64 -25.10
CA VAL A 104 10.01 -56.12 -26.25
C VAL A 104 9.02 -55.04 -26.66
N ASP A 105 8.89 -54.77 -27.97
CA ASP A 105 8.00 -53.76 -28.56
C ASP A 105 8.36 -52.29 -28.27
N GLN A 106 9.57 -51.97 -27.84
CA GLN A 106 10.04 -50.60 -27.76
C GLN A 106 11.04 -50.30 -28.89
N TRP A 107 10.72 -49.28 -29.66
CA TRP A 107 11.46 -48.87 -30.85
C TRP A 107 12.06 -47.50 -30.63
N GLN A 108 13.34 -47.32 -30.94
CA GLN A 108 14.08 -46.08 -30.70
C GLN A 108 15.01 -45.75 -31.88
N TRP A 109 15.42 -44.45 -31.96
CA TRP A 109 16.45 -44.01 -32.88
C TRP A 109 17.84 -44.18 -32.27
N SER A 110 18.85 -44.52 -33.06
CA SER A 110 20.23 -44.71 -32.59
C SER A 110 20.83 -43.45 -31.96
N ASN A 111 20.44 -42.28 -32.46
CA ASN A 111 20.87 -40.96 -31.91
C ASN A 111 19.94 -40.45 -30.80
N CYS A 112 18.76 -41.02 -30.59
CA CYS A 112 17.69 -40.56 -29.71
C CYS A 112 16.97 -41.68 -28.97
N PRO A 113 17.58 -42.29 -27.94
CA PRO A 113 16.95 -43.42 -27.22
C PRO A 113 15.64 -43.05 -26.48
N SER A 114 15.30 -41.76 -26.35
CA SER A 114 14.08 -41.30 -25.68
C SER A 114 12.88 -41.06 -26.60
N THR A 115 13.04 -41.15 -27.93
CA THR A 115 11.96 -40.95 -28.92
C THR A 115 11.53 -42.28 -29.51
N HIS A 116 10.22 -42.59 -29.43
CA HIS A 116 9.64 -43.79 -30.00
C HIS A 116 9.37 -43.59 -31.47
N THR A 117 9.86 -44.51 -32.31
CA THR A 117 9.65 -44.49 -33.78
C THR A 117 8.18 -44.74 -34.18
N THR A 118 7.35 -45.22 -33.24
CA THR A 118 5.95 -45.59 -33.50
C THR A 118 5.00 -44.42 -33.64
N ASP A 119 5.45 -43.20 -33.26
CA ASP A 119 4.59 -42.03 -33.26
C ASP A 119 4.63 -41.24 -34.58
N LEU A 120 5.39 -41.72 -35.55
CA LEU A 120 5.56 -41.02 -36.83
C LEU A 120 4.62 -41.59 -37.88
N PRO A 121 3.69 -40.81 -38.45
CA PRO A 121 2.65 -41.30 -39.35
C PRO A 121 3.18 -41.79 -40.72
N TRP A 122 4.45 -41.56 -41.05
CA TRP A 122 5.09 -42.01 -42.27
C TRP A 122 5.99 -43.25 -42.08
N VAL A 123 6.16 -43.70 -40.83
CA VAL A 123 6.84 -44.96 -40.53
C VAL A 123 5.76 -46.00 -40.28
N PRO A 124 5.74 -47.11 -41.00
CA PRO A 124 4.76 -48.16 -40.77
C PRO A 124 4.90 -48.75 -39.37
N SER A 125 3.78 -49.12 -38.76
CA SER A 125 3.82 -49.80 -37.46
C SER A 125 4.73 -51.03 -37.52
N PRO A 126 5.61 -51.18 -36.52
CA PRO A 126 6.49 -52.34 -36.50
C PRO A 126 5.71 -53.67 -36.50
N PRO A 127 6.23 -54.74 -37.06
CA PRO A 127 5.55 -56.02 -37.05
C PRO A 127 5.44 -56.54 -35.62
N VAL A 128 4.23 -56.96 -35.23
CA VAL A 128 4.00 -57.57 -33.93
C VAL A 128 4.71 -58.93 -33.90
N MET A 129 5.76 -59.03 -33.10
CA MET A 129 6.48 -60.29 -32.91
C MET A 129 5.61 -61.28 -32.08
N ASN A 130 5.09 -62.26 -32.66
CA ASN A 130 4.30 -63.28 -31.98
C ASN A 130 5.24 -64.27 -31.26
N CYS A 131 5.88 -63.85 -30.18
CA CYS A 131 6.68 -64.72 -29.32
C CYS A 131 5.76 -65.47 -28.36
N SER A 132 5.70 -66.75 -28.44
CA SER A 132 4.93 -67.57 -27.54
C SER A 132 5.42 -67.62 -26.10
N ASN A 133 6.59 -67.02 -25.78
CA ASN A 133 7.11 -66.78 -24.42
C ASN A 133 8.16 -65.67 -24.45
N VAL A 134 8.03 -64.71 -23.54
CA VAL A 134 8.96 -63.56 -23.36
C VAL A 134 10.42 -64.03 -23.15
N THR A 135 10.62 -65.19 -22.56
CA THR A 135 11.97 -65.74 -22.30
C THR A 135 12.64 -66.32 -23.57
N SER A 136 11.91 -66.67 -24.61
CA SER A 136 12.49 -67.17 -25.86
C SER A 136 12.93 -66.07 -26.79
N CYS A 137 12.35 -64.86 -26.68
CA CYS A 137 12.79 -63.68 -27.41
C CYS A 137 14.05 -63.03 -26.79
N LEU A 138 14.27 -63.18 -25.47
CA LEU A 138 15.42 -62.63 -24.75
C LEU A 138 16.69 -63.51 -24.81
N ASN A 139 16.59 -64.76 -25.22
CA ASN A 139 17.70 -65.72 -25.23
C ASN A 139 18.48 -65.84 -26.56
N GLY A 140 18.45 -64.80 -27.40
CA GLY A 140 19.46 -64.65 -28.45
C GLY A 140 19.20 -65.34 -29.81
N GLU A 141 18.00 -65.81 -30.09
CA GLU A 141 17.64 -66.35 -31.42
C GLU A 141 16.60 -65.52 -32.20
N ALA A 142 16.02 -64.45 -31.57
CA ALA A 142 15.16 -63.54 -32.29
C ALA A 142 16.07 -62.43 -32.92
N SER A 143 16.21 -62.42 -34.22
CA SER A 143 16.91 -61.37 -34.93
C SER A 143 16.19 -60.05 -34.74
N LEU A 144 16.83 -59.08 -34.09
CA LEU A 144 16.31 -57.73 -33.92
C LEU A 144 15.93 -57.10 -35.27
N MET A 145 14.88 -56.32 -35.28
CA MET A 145 14.41 -55.59 -36.47
C MET A 145 14.96 -54.16 -36.51
N CYS A 146 15.37 -53.74 -37.66
CA CYS A 146 15.93 -52.41 -37.94
C CYS A 146 15.20 -51.77 -39.11
N THR A 147 15.31 -50.43 -39.25
CA THR A 147 14.61 -49.69 -40.29
C THR A 147 15.43 -49.53 -41.57
N VAL A 148 14.83 -49.89 -42.69
CA VAL A 148 15.37 -49.69 -44.05
C VAL A 148 14.53 -48.64 -44.76
N LEU A 149 15.17 -47.66 -45.32
CA LEU A 149 14.57 -46.63 -46.18
C LEU A 149 14.63 -47.14 -47.63
N THR A 150 13.47 -47.31 -48.26
CA THR A 150 13.37 -47.72 -49.65
C THR A 150 12.88 -46.60 -50.58
N SER A 151 12.82 -46.86 -51.88
CA SER A 151 12.31 -45.87 -52.86
C SER A 151 10.83 -45.52 -52.67
N SER A 152 10.05 -46.33 -51.94
CA SER A 152 8.61 -46.14 -51.76
C SER A 152 8.17 -45.92 -50.32
N THR A 153 8.90 -46.49 -49.35
CA THR A 153 8.47 -46.46 -47.92
C THR A 153 9.65 -46.81 -47.00
N VAL A 154 9.44 -46.63 -45.69
CA VAL A 154 10.28 -47.22 -44.65
C VAL A 154 9.77 -48.65 -44.40
N MET A 155 10.69 -49.61 -44.27
CA MET A 155 10.38 -50.99 -43.95
C MET A 155 11.16 -51.46 -42.74
N TRP A 156 10.66 -52.47 -42.08
CA TRP A 156 11.33 -53.18 -40.98
C TRP A 156 11.96 -54.44 -41.55
N GLU A 157 13.25 -54.60 -41.33
CA GLU A 157 13.99 -55.77 -41.78
C GLU A 157 14.92 -56.30 -40.70
N TYR A 158 15.38 -57.52 -40.78
CA TYR A 158 16.33 -58.06 -39.80
C TYR A 158 17.65 -57.31 -39.82
N CYS A 159 18.13 -56.87 -38.65
CA CYS A 159 19.31 -56.03 -38.52
C CYS A 159 20.59 -56.68 -39.06
N ASN A 160 20.62 -57.97 -39.30
CA ASN A 160 21.72 -58.73 -39.90
C ASN A 160 21.70 -58.76 -41.45
N SER A 161 20.65 -58.20 -42.07
CA SER A 161 20.60 -57.98 -43.52
C SER A 161 21.68 -56.92 -43.93
N LYS A 162 22.06 -56.91 -45.20
CA LYS A 162 23.12 -56.00 -45.68
C LYS A 162 22.55 -54.96 -46.62
N HIS A 163 22.60 -53.72 -46.14
CA HIS A 163 22.21 -52.52 -46.92
C HIS A 163 23.29 -51.45 -46.93
N ALA A 164 23.23 -50.54 -47.88
CA ALA A 164 23.86 -49.24 -47.81
C ALA A 164 23.31 -48.46 -46.63
N PHE A 165 23.92 -47.43 -46.17
CA PHE A 165 23.48 -46.71 -44.97
C PHE A 165 23.73 -45.22 -45.05
N ILE A 166 22.94 -44.44 -44.30
CA ILE A 166 23.07 -42.99 -44.25
C ILE A 166 23.49 -42.57 -42.87
N CYS A 167 24.67 -41.96 -42.73
CA CYS A 167 25.11 -41.34 -41.49
C CYS A 167 24.65 -39.87 -41.42
N SER A 168 24.30 -39.41 -40.22
CA SER A 168 24.02 -38.02 -39.92
C SER A 168 24.96 -37.49 -38.85
N LEU A 169 25.36 -36.24 -38.98
CA LEU A 169 26.17 -35.49 -38.00
C LEU A 169 25.41 -34.21 -37.64
N GLY A 170 25.25 -33.92 -36.32
CA GLY A 170 24.54 -32.74 -35.86
C GLY A 170 23.04 -32.95 -35.55
N GLN A 171 22.53 -34.18 -35.73
CA GLN A 171 21.16 -34.55 -35.27
C GLN A 171 21.16 -35.00 -33.80
N ASP A 172 21.22 -34.05 -32.87
CA ASP A 172 21.09 -34.36 -31.42
C ASP A 172 19.66 -34.16 -30.94
N CYS A 173 19.14 -35.13 -30.15
CA CYS A 173 17.78 -35.12 -29.59
C CYS A 173 17.43 -33.89 -28.75
N ASN A 174 18.41 -33.18 -28.23
CA ASN A 174 18.23 -32.07 -27.29
C ASN A 174 18.27 -30.67 -27.91
N GLN A 175 18.43 -30.56 -29.22
CA GLN A 175 18.43 -29.24 -29.88
C GLN A 175 17.16 -29.04 -30.73
N LYS A 176 15.99 -28.99 -30.05
CA LYS A 176 14.94 -28.12 -30.59
C LYS A 176 15.48 -26.69 -30.46
N ALA A 177 15.92 -26.11 -31.57
CA ALA A 177 16.22 -24.68 -31.63
C ALA A 177 15.01 -23.93 -31.03
N PRO A 178 15.18 -23.08 -30.01
CA PRO A 178 14.04 -22.38 -29.41
C PRO A 178 13.35 -21.60 -30.53
N ASP A 179 12.05 -21.81 -30.70
CA ASP A 179 11.22 -21.13 -31.69
C ASP A 179 11.58 -19.64 -31.69
N LYS A 180 11.85 -19.07 -32.86
CA LYS A 180 12.22 -17.64 -33.00
C LYS A 180 11.21 -16.74 -32.26
N GLU A 181 9.95 -17.16 -32.20
CA GLU A 181 8.90 -16.48 -31.45
C GLU A 181 9.15 -16.51 -29.93
N TYR A 182 9.65 -17.60 -29.37
CA TYR A 182 9.95 -17.73 -27.95
C TYR A 182 11.11 -16.81 -27.53
N ILE A 183 12.14 -16.69 -28.37
CA ILE A 183 13.27 -15.75 -28.16
C ILE A 183 12.78 -14.31 -28.18
N ILE A 184 11.89 -13.96 -29.11
CA ILE A 184 11.31 -12.61 -29.20
C ILE A 184 10.47 -12.31 -27.95
N ILE A 185 9.64 -13.26 -27.50
CA ILE A 185 8.82 -13.11 -26.28
C ILE A 185 9.71 -12.91 -25.06
N LEU A 186 10.77 -13.71 -24.89
CA LEU A 186 11.74 -13.56 -23.79
C LEU A 186 12.44 -12.20 -23.83
N ALA A 187 12.84 -11.74 -25.00
CA ALA A 187 13.49 -10.43 -25.18
C ALA A 187 12.53 -9.27 -24.84
N VAL A 188 11.25 -9.37 -25.23
CA VAL A 188 10.23 -8.37 -24.91
C VAL A 188 9.93 -8.36 -23.40
N VAL A 189 9.73 -9.54 -22.80
CA VAL A 189 9.45 -9.65 -21.35
C VAL A 189 10.63 -9.15 -20.52
N SER A 190 11.87 -9.52 -20.87
CA SER A 190 13.07 -9.04 -20.17
C SER A 190 13.24 -7.52 -20.30
N SER A 191 12.94 -6.96 -21.47
CA SER A 191 12.96 -5.51 -21.70
C SER A 191 11.91 -4.77 -20.87
N LEU A 192 10.70 -5.30 -20.77
CA LEU A 192 9.63 -4.74 -19.93
C LEU A 192 9.99 -4.79 -18.44
N ILE A 193 10.55 -5.90 -17.96
CA ILE A 193 11.03 -6.04 -16.59
C ILE A 193 12.15 -5.02 -16.32
N PHE A 194 13.07 -4.84 -17.24
CA PHE A 194 14.15 -3.86 -17.11
C PHE A 194 13.62 -2.42 -17.06
N ILE A 195 12.68 -2.05 -17.93
CA ILE A 195 12.07 -0.72 -17.97
C ILE A 195 11.31 -0.45 -16.66
N THR A 196 10.53 -1.41 -16.17
CA THR A 196 9.78 -1.27 -14.93
C THR A 196 10.69 -1.15 -13.70
N THR A 197 11.75 -1.97 -13.62
CA THR A 197 12.73 -1.90 -12.52
C THR A 197 13.50 -0.58 -12.53
N MET A 198 13.90 -0.10 -13.71
CA MET A 198 14.53 1.21 -13.87
C MET A 198 13.58 2.36 -13.51
N GLY A 199 12.31 2.26 -13.89
CA GLY A 199 11.27 3.23 -13.52
C GLY A 199 11.09 3.33 -12.01
N VAL A 200 10.96 2.19 -11.32
CA VAL A 200 10.87 2.12 -9.86
C VAL A 200 12.14 2.66 -9.19
N MET A 201 13.32 2.32 -9.70
CA MET A 201 14.60 2.83 -9.19
C MET A 201 14.68 4.36 -9.33
N CYS A 202 14.35 4.90 -10.51
CA CYS A 202 14.32 6.34 -10.74
C CYS A 202 13.31 7.05 -9.85
N PHE A 203 12.12 6.47 -9.66
CA PHE A 203 11.11 6.99 -8.74
C PHE A 203 11.61 7.01 -7.30
N LEU A 204 12.22 5.91 -6.82
CA LEU A 204 12.79 5.83 -5.48
C LEU A 204 13.94 6.82 -5.28
N LEU A 205 14.80 7.00 -6.27
CA LEU A 205 15.89 7.99 -6.23
C LEU A 205 15.35 9.43 -6.24
N ALA A 206 14.35 9.72 -7.07
CA ALA A 206 13.67 11.02 -7.09
C ALA A 206 12.95 11.29 -5.76
N TYR A 207 12.26 10.30 -5.21
CA TYR A 207 11.62 10.37 -3.90
C TYR A 207 12.65 10.62 -2.78
N ARG A 208 13.76 9.85 -2.76
CA ARG A 208 14.87 10.05 -1.80
C ARG A 208 15.52 11.42 -1.95
N ARG A 209 15.72 11.92 -3.20
CA ARG A 209 16.25 13.27 -3.47
C ARG A 209 15.27 14.36 -3.02
N SER A 210 13.98 14.19 -3.28
CA SER A 210 12.93 15.10 -2.80
C SER A 210 12.90 15.15 -1.27
N LYS A 211 12.97 13.98 -0.61
CA LYS A 211 13.04 13.87 0.86
C LYS A 211 14.33 14.50 1.44
N ARG A 212 15.49 14.31 0.77
CA ARG A 212 16.76 14.96 1.15
C ARG A 212 16.72 16.47 0.93
N ARG A 213 16.15 16.96 -0.18
CA ARG A 213 15.98 18.40 -0.45
C ARG A 213 15.04 19.07 0.56
N ARG A 214 13.96 18.39 0.98
CA ARG A 214 13.12 18.85 2.08
C ARG A 214 13.91 18.95 3.40
N ARG A 215 14.74 17.93 3.73
CA ARG A 215 15.60 17.94 4.94
C ARG A 215 16.64 19.07 4.91
N SER A 216 17.32 19.29 3.78
CA SER A 216 18.32 20.35 3.67
C SER A 216 17.70 21.76 3.68
N ARG A 217 16.47 21.93 3.16
CA ARG A 217 15.71 23.19 3.30
C ARG A 217 15.31 23.43 4.76
N LEU A 218 14.91 22.37 5.48
CA LEU A 218 14.57 22.47 6.91
C LEU A 218 15.80 22.79 7.76
N GLN A 219 16.97 22.20 7.46
CA GLN A 219 18.23 22.55 8.12
C GLN A 219 18.70 23.96 7.80
N LYS A 220 18.56 24.43 6.55
CA LYS A 220 18.85 25.82 6.16
C LYS A 220 17.86 26.80 6.79
N LEU A 221 16.58 26.46 6.93
CA LEU A 221 15.61 27.29 7.64
C LEU A 221 15.91 27.37 9.14
N ALA A 222 16.36 26.25 9.75
CA ALA A 222 16.80 26.24 11.13
C ALA A 222 18.09 27.05 11.36
N SER A 223 19.03 27.05 10.40
CA SER A 223 20.25 27.87 10.48
C SER A 223 19.99 29.33 10.16
N LEU A 224 19.00 29.68 9.32
CA LEU A 224 18.59 31.05 9.02
C LEU A 224 17.75 31.66 10.16
N SER A 225 17.00 30.84 10.93
CA SER A 225 16.29 31.34 12.12
C SER A 225 17.25 31.76 13.25
N ASN A 226 18.43 31.13 13.29
CA ASN A 226 19.48 31.54 14.25
C ASN A 226 20.25 32.83 13.82
N ALA A 227 20.16 33.21 12.53
CA ALA A 227 20.89 34.36 12.00
C ALA A 227 20.05 35.65 11.91
N SER A 228 18.73 35.55 11.96
CA SER A 228 17.82 36.68 11.80
C SER A 228 17.03 36.95 13.08
N GLY A 229 17.62 37.28 14.18
CA GLY A 229 17.08 37.94 15.38
C GLY A 229 15.55 37.99 15.66
N LEU A 230 14.73 37.33 14.87
CA LEU A 230 13.32 37.07 15.15
C LEU A 230 13.24 35.89 16.12
N ILE A 231 12.97 36.18 17.38
CA ILE A 231 12.69 35.25 18.46
C ILE A 231 11.38 34.50 18.09
N VAL A 232 11.49 33.45 17.25
CA VAL A 232 10.47 32.42 17.21
C VAL A 232 10.70 31.62 18.50
N PRO A 233 9.72 31.52 19.43
CA PRO A 233 9.88 30.69 20.63
C PRO A 233 10.20 29.26 20.17
N ALA A 234 11.45 28.88 20.37
CA ALA A 234 11.99 27.67 19.78
C ALA A 234 11.32 26.45 20.39
N PHE A 235 10.79 25.54 19.54
CA PHE A 235 10.48 24.17 19.94
C PHE A 235 11.72 23.55 20.59
N ARG A 236 11.62 23.18 21.86
CA ARG A 236 12.74 22.70 22.66
C ARG A 236 12.66 21.19 22.87
N LEU A 237 13.80 20.52 22.74
CA LEU A 237 13.96 19.17 23.22
C LEU A 237 14.37 19.24 24.69
N TYR A 238 13.53 18.69 25.56
CA TYR A 238 13.78 18.57 26.99
C TYR A 238 14.41 17.22 27.31
N THR A 239 15.16 17.16 28.41
CA THR A 239 15.53 15.88 29.02
C THR A 239 14.43 15.42 29.95
N VAL A 240 14.30 14.11 30.17
CA VAL A 240 13.28 13.59 31.11
C VAL A 240 13.55 14.08 32.53
N ASN A 241 14.82 14.15 32.95
CA ASN A 241 15.19 14.67 34.26
C ASN A 241 14.73 16.14 34.46
N GLU A 242 14.76 16.97 33.41
CA GLU A 242 14.19 18.33 33.48
C GLU A 242 12.68 18.31 33.71
N LEU A 243 11.96 17.38 33.05
CA LEU A 243 10.51 17.24 33.21
C LEU A 243 10.14 16.61 34.55
N GLU A 244 10.92 15.63 35.03
CA GLU A 244 10.78 15.08 36.38
C GLU A 244 10.95 16.18 37.44
N SER A 245 11.99 16.98 37.34
CA SER A 245 12.21 18.10 38.26
C SER A 245 11.07 19.12 38.18
N ALA A 246 10.61 19.45 36.97
CA ALA A 246 9.53 20.42 36.75
C ALA A 246 8.18 19.95 37.31
N THR A 247 7.90 18.63 37.31
CA THR A 247 6.63 18.02 37.71
C THR A 247 6.70 17.40 39.11
N GLN A 248 7.81 17.59 39.86
CA GLN A 248 8.08 16.94 41.15
C GLN A 248 7.99 15.41 41.03
N HIS A 249 8.75 14.84 40.11
CA HIS A 249 8.79 13.40 39.78
C HIS A 249 7.43 12.85 39.34
N PHE A 250 6.68 13.61 38.54
CA PHE A 250 5.34 13.26 38.08
C PHE A 250 4.39 12.94 39.26
N SER A 251 4.48 13.78 40.31
CA SER A 251 3.68 13.61 41.52
C SER A 251 2.19 13.68 41.24
N GLU A 252 1.41 12.84 41.94
CA GLU A 252 -0.07 12.86 41.91
C GLU A 252 -0.65 14.23 42.30
N ALA A 253 0.04 14.99 43.16
CA ALA A 253 -0.37 16.34 43.51
C ALA A 253 -0.36 17.32 42.32
N ASN A 254 0.42 17.01 41.28
CA ASN A 254 0.53 17.78 40.04
C ASN A 254 -0.29 17.17 38.89
N LEU A 255 -1.03 16.08 39.15
CA LEU A 255 -1.85 15.42 38.12
C LEU A 255 -3.03 16.32 37.73
N LEU A 256 -3.12 16.71 36.47
CA LEU A 256 -4.22 17.51 35.89
C LEU A 256 -5.35 16.63 35.37
N GLY A 257 -5.02 15.39 34.95
CA GLY A 257 -5.97 14.42 34.44
C GLY A 257 -5.31 13.32 33.62
N GLU A 258 -6.12 12.37 33.23
CA GLU A 258 -5.72 11.25 32.38
C GLU A 258 -6.21 11.47 30.94
N ALA A 259 -5.32 11.25 29.99
CA ALA A 259 -5.69 11.24 28.58
C ALA A 259 -6.26 9.86 28.20
N ARG A 260 -7.18 9.80 27.23
CA ARG A 260 -7.91 8.57 26.84
C ARG A 260 -7.02 7.39 26.47
N ALA A 261 -5.85 7.60 25.89
CA ALA A 261 -4.91 6.55 25.55
C ALA A 261 -4.02 6.09 26.74
N GLY A 262 -4.46 6.27 27.98
CA GLY A 262 -3.70 5.91 29.18
C GLY A 262 -2.51 6.84 29.48
N GLY A 263 -2.40 7.97 28.76
CA GLY A 263 -1.41 8.99 29.05
C GLY A 263 -1.87 9.89 30.20
N ARG A 264 -0.92 10.35 31.01
CA ARG A 264 -1.17 11.25 32.14
C ARG A 264 -0.68 12.65 31.83
N VAL A 265 -1.38 13.68 32.32
CA VAL A 265 -1.04 15.08 32.14
C VAL A 265 -0.71 15.69 33.49
N TYR A 266 0.46 16.30 33.61
CA TYR A 266 0.95 16.90 34.85
C TYR A 266 1.21 18.39 34.70
N LYS A 267 0.89 19.17 35.74
CA LYS A 267 1.35 20.55 35.88
C LYS A 267 2.85 20.55 36.17
N GLY A 268 3.60 21.43 35.52
CA GLY A 268 5.03 21.57 35.75
C GLY A 268 5.45 23.03 35.85
N ILE A 269 6.54 23.28 36.52
CA ILE A 269 7.20 24.57 36.61
C ILE A 269 8.62 24.41 36.10
N LEU A 270 8.91 25.02 34.94
CA LEU A 270 10.26 25.02 34.37
C LEU A 270 11.23 25.84 35.22
N PRO A 271 12.56 25.66 35.11
CA PRO A 271 13.57 26.40 35.87
C PRO A 271 13.49 27.92 35.69
N ASN A 272 12.91 28.41 34.61
CA ASN A 272 12.68 29.82 34.36
C ASN A 272 11.35 30.37 34.94
N GLY A 273 10.65 29.56 35.74
CA GLY A 273 9.37 29.92 36.36
C GLY A 273 8.15 29.74 35.45
N THR A 274 8.34 29.29 34.19
CA THR A 274 7.22 29.12 33.25
C THR A 274 6.36 27.90 33.64
N LEU A 275 5.06 28.13 33.77
CA LEU A 275 4.08 27.07 33.95
C LEU A 275 3.88 26.28 32.62
N VAL A 276 3.84 24.97 32.73
CA VAL A 276 3.65 24.07 31.59
C VAL A 276 2.71 22.91 31.95
N ALA A 277 2.10 22.31 30.92
CA ALA A 277 1.42 21.03 31.05
C ALA A 277 2.26 19.97 30.32
N VAL A 278 2.63 18.89 31.02
CA VAL A 278 3.44 17.79 30.49
C VAL A 278 2.56 16.58 30.33
N LYS A 279 2.32 16.16 29.07
CA LYS A 279 1.51 14.98 28.73
C LYS A 279 2.43 13.82 28.39
N SER A 280 2.28 12.69 29.07
CA SER A 280 2.93 11.42 28.72
C SER A 280 2.14 10.69 27.63
N LEU A 281 2.86 10.04 26.68
CA LEU A 281 2.32 9.25 25.58
C LEU A 281 3.10 7.94 25.50
N GLN A 282 2.42 6.83 25.27
CA GLN A 282 3.07 5.54 25.11
C GLN A 282 3.59 5.32 23.67
N GLN A 283 4.55 4.42 23.49
CA GLN A 283 5.14 4.16 22.15
C GLN A 283 4.14 3.65 21.13
N THR A 284 3.02 3.09 21.54
CA THR A 284 1.92 2.69 20.65
C THR A 284 1.34 3.85 19.84
N ASP A 285 1.52 5.09 20.33
CA ASP A 285 0.98 6.31 19.71
C ASP A 285 1.81 6.83 18.54
N PHE A 286 3.05 6.32 18.33
CA PHE A 286 3.95 6.76 17.27
C PHE A 286 4.93 5.64 16.84
N GLN A 287 5.31 5.61 15.56
CA GLN A 287 6.14 4.54 14.98
C GLN A 287 7.62 4.66 15.34
N SER A 288 8.12 5.88 15.54
CA SER A 288 9.51 6.14 15.88
C SER A 288 9.71 7.48 16.58
N GLN A 289 10.75 7.59 17.41
CA GLN A 289 11.16 8.85 18.04
C GLN A 289 11.33 9.99 17.02
N LYS A 290 11.87 9.71 15.83
CA LYS A 290 12.06 10.73 14.79
C LYS A 290 10.75 11.25 14.23
N GLU A 291 9.77 10.39 14.07
CA GLU A 291 8.43 10.75 13.61
C GLU A 291 7.72 11.60 14.66
N PHE A 292 7.75 11.16 15.93
CA PHE A 292 7.21 11.88 17.07
C PHE A 292 7.74 13.32 17.16
N VAL A 293 9.07 13.49 17.20
CA VAL A 293 9.70 14.81 17.28
C VAL A 293 9.37 15.66 16.04
N HIS A 294 9.36 15.07 14.86
CA HIS A 294 9.09 15.77 13.61
C HIS A 294 7.64 16.30 13.53
N ASP A 295 6.67 15.47 13.94
CA ASP A 295 5.26 15.84 13.90
C ASP A 295 4.96 16.94 14.94
N LEU A 296 5.52 16.83 16.15
CA LEU A 296 5.41 17.86 17.17
C LEU A 296 6.09 19.17 16.77
N ALA A 297 7.26 19.12 16.15
CA ALA A 297 7.94 20.31 15.64
C ALA A 297 7.14 21.01 14.52
N ARG A 298 6.33 20.28 13.75
CA ARG A 298 5.37 20.87 12.79
C ARG A 298 4.23 21.57 13.50
N THR A 299 3.61 20.90 14.47
CA THR A 299 2.49 21.44 15.27
C THR A 299 2.94 22.68 16.05
N ALA A 300 4.13 22.66 16.62
CA ALA A 300 4.69 23.80 17.38
C ALA A 300 4.85 25.09 16.57
N ARG A 301 4.81 25.02 15.22
CA ARG A 301 4.84 26.21 14.34
C ARG A 301 3.48 26.86 14.18
N LEU A 302 2.42 26.17 14.52
CA LEU A 302 1.07 26.70 14.47
C LEU A 302 0.87 27.57 15.71
N ARG A 303 0.84 28.87 15.53
CA ARG A 303 0.67 29.86 16.60
C ARG A 303 -0.60 30.66 16.35
N HIS A 304 -1.52 30.56 17.29
CA HIS A 304 -2.75 31.37 17.31
C HIS A 304 -3.19 31.52 18.76
N PRO A 305 -3.78 32.66 19.16
CA PRO A 305 -4.26 32.87 20.53
C PRO A 305 -5.17 31.72 21.02
N ASN A 306 -6.02 31.19 20.15
CA ASN A 306 -6.99 30.14 20.48
C ASN A 306 -6.49 28.71 20.17
N LEU A 307 -5.19 28.48 20.09
CA LEU A 307 -4.57 27.17 20.02
C LEU A 307 -3.58 26.99 21.16
N VAL A 308 -3.60 25.84 21.80
CA VAL A 308 -2.62 25.50 22.84
C VAL A 308 -1.24 25.35 22.21
N GLY A 309 -0.28 26.13 22.65
CA GLY A 309 1.08 26.13 22.13
C GLY A 309 1.87 24.90 22.57
N VAL A 310 2.54 24.24 21.62
CA VAL A 310 3.52 23.19 21.90
C VAL A 310 4.88 23.84 22.13
N LYS A 311 5.44 23.73 23.36
CA LYS A 311 6.76 24.26 23.72
C LYS A 311 7.90 23.31 23.34
N GLY A 312 7.65 22.01 23.37
CA GLY A 312 8.66 21.02 23.07
C GLY A 312 8.26 19.59 23.44
N CYS A 313 9.25 18.70 23.45
CA CYS A 313 9.04 17.32 23.83
C CYS A 313 10.28 16.70 24.50
N ALA A 314 10.08 15.56 25.15
CA ALA A 314 11.13 14.63 25.58
C ALA A 314 10.76 13.21 25.14
N TYR A 315 11.76 12.33 25.11
CA TYR A 315 11.55 10.93 24.80
C TYR A 315 12.53 10.06 25.61
N HIS A 316 12.02 9.06 26.29
CA HIS A 316 12.84 8.11 27.04
C HIS A 316 12.12 6.77 27.23
N GLY A 317 12.83 5.66 27.03
CA GLY A 317 12.35 4.31 27.39
C GLY A 317 11.04 3.88 26.72
N GLY A 318 10.76 4.36 25.50
CA GLY A 318 9.48 4.06 24.83
C GLY A 318 8.33 5.01 25.19
N THR A 319 8.55 5.98 26.10
CA THR A 319 7.56 6.99 26.46
C THR A 319 7.93 8.34 25.85
N GLY A 320 7.00 8.96 25.16
CA GLY A 320 7.08 10.32 24.67
C GLY A 320 6.43 11.29 25.66
N PHE A 321 7.01 12.48 25.82
CA PHE A 321 6.44 13.55 26.62
C PHE A 321 6.26 14.79 25.76
N VAL A 322 5.07 15.38 25.78
CA VAL A 322 4.78 16.64 25.10
C VAL A 322 4.60 17.74 26.13
N VAL A 323 5.29 18.87 25.90
CA VAL A 323 5.22 20.03 26.78
C VAL A 323 4.40 21.12 26.12
N TYR A 324 3.30 21.47 26.73
CA TYR A 324 2.33 22.49 26.29
C TYR A 324 2.37 23.74 27.17
N ASP A 325 1.79 24.83 26.68
CA ASP A 325 1.41 25.95 27.52
C ASP A 325 0.40 25.49 28.59
N PHE A 326 0.56 25.94 29.82
CA PHE A 326 -0.40 25.64 30.88
C PHE A 326 -1.59 26.59 30.77
N ILE A 327 -2.80 26.05 30.73
CA ILE A 327 -4.06 26.80 30.67
C ILE A 327 -4.82 26.59 31.99
N PRO A 328 -5.11 27.65 32.78
CA PRO A 328 -5.40 27.51 34.20
C PRO A 328 -6.77 26.90 34.55
N ASN A 329 -7.84 27.18 33.78
CA ASN A 329 -9.18 26.70 34.11
C ASN A 329 -9.49 25.29 33.59
N GLY A 330 -8.51 24.60 32.93
CA GLY A 330 -8.67 23.23 32.46
C GLY A 330 -9.65 23.11 31.29
N SER A 331 -10.26 21.93 31.14
CA SER A 331 -11.12 21.64 29.98
C SER A 331 -12.55 22.14 30.14
N LEU A 332 -13.16 22.54 29.03
CA LEU A 332 -14.57 22.90 28.93
C LEU A 332 -15.49 21.76 29.38
N GLU A 333 -15.09 20.50 29.12
CA GLU A 333 -15.83 19.31 29.59
C GLU A 333 -16.07 19.35 31.10
N LYS A 334 -15.05 19.72 31.90
CA LYS A 334 -15.19 19.86 33.36
C LYS A 334 -16.16 20.96 33.75
N TRP A 335 -16.20 22.06 33.03
CA TRP A 335 -17.09 23.19 33.29
C TRP A 335 -18.55 22.91 32.92
N LEU A 336 -18.79 22.01 31.95
CA LEU A 336 -20.15 21.65 31.53
C LEU A 336 -20.71 20.46 32.31
N HIS A 337 -19.86 19.46 32.62
CA HIS A 337 -20.36 18.16 33.13
C HIS A 337 -19.83 17.80 34.51
N ASP A 338 -18.71 18.35 34.95
CA ASP A 338 -18.08 18.07 36.24
C ASP A 338 -17.66 19.39 36.90
N LEU A 339 -18.65 20.27 37.13
CA LEU A 339 -18.38 21.62 37.63
C LEU A 339 -17.55 21.58 38.92
N PRO A 340 -16.43 22.27 39.04
CA PRO A 340 -15.60 22.29 40.23
C PRO A 340 -16.39 22.78 41.46
N VAL A 341 -16.16 22.15 42.61
CA VAL A 341 -16.86 22.50 43.85
C VAL A 341 -16.66 23.99 44.16
N GLY A 342 -17.77 24.72 44.37
CA GLY A 342 -17.77 26.16 44.64
C GLY A 342 -17.57 27.06 43.41
N ALA A 343 -17.39 26.49 42.22
CA ALA A 343 -17.36 27.27 40.98
C ALA A 343 -18.80 27.65 40.57
N ARG A 344 -18.93 28.84 39.97
CA ARG A 344 -20.18 29.25 39.32
C ARG A 344 -20.31 28.61 37.95
N SER A 345 -21.52 28.42 37.46
CA SER A 345 -21.78 28.00 36.12
C SER A 345 -21.38 29.03 35.08
N LEU A 346 -21.11 28.60 33.82
CA LEU A 346 -20.86 29.49 32.71
C LEU A 346 -22.14 30.26 32.33
N THR A 347 -22.04 31.58 32.28
CA THR A 347 -23.11 32.44 31.77
C THR A 347 -23.31 32.28 30.27
N TRP A 348 -24.46 32.73 29.75
CA TRP A 348 -24.72 32.72 28.31
C TRP A 348 -23.62 33.45 27.51
N GLY A 349 -23.24 34.67 27.95
CA GLY A 349 -22.21 35.44 27.27
C GLY A 349 -20.86 34.74 27.23
N GLU A 350 -20.45 34.06 28.31
CA GLU A 350 -19.22 33.26 28.34
C GLU A 350 -19.30 32.05 27.39
N ARG A 351 -20.45 31.35 27.30
CA ARG A 351 -20.63 30.23 26.37
C ARG A 351 -20.51 30.68 24.91
N ILE A 352 -21.10 31.84 24.55
CA ILE A 352 -20.95 32.39 23.20
C ILE A 352 -19.50 32.87 22.95
N ARG A 353 -18.83 33.45 23.97
CA ARG A 353 -17.43 33.81 23.87
C ARG A 353 -16.52 32.62 23.66
N ILE A 354 -16.72 31.53 24.40
CA ILE A 354 -16.01 30.27 24.24
C ILE A 354 -16.22 29.73 22.80
N ALA A 355 -17.49 29.68 22.34
CA ALA A 355 -17.80 29.25 20.98
C ALA A 355 -17.08 30.11 19.93
N THR A 356 -17.05 31.45 20.10
CA THR A 356 -16.39 32.36 19.18
C THR A 356 -14.87 32.13 19.12
N THR A 357 -14.23 31.97 20.28
CA THR A 357 -12.78 31.75 20.35
C THR A 357 -12.37 30.38 19.83
N VAL A 358 -13.20 29.34 20.05
CA VAL A 358 -13.02 28.03 19.38
C VAL A 358 -13.13 28.18 17.86
N ALA A 359 -14.20 28.86 17.37
CA ALA A 359 -14.39 29.04 15.94
C ALA A 359 -13.22 29.83 15.29
N GLN A 360 -12.66 30.83 15.99
CA GLN A 360 -11.48 31.57 15.53
C GLN A 360 -10.24 30.65 15.39
N GLY A 361 -10.00 29.77 16.36
CA GLY A 361 -8.92 28.79 16.30
C GLY A 361 -9.07 27.83 15.11
N ILE A 362 -10.28 27.33 14.86
CA ILE A 362 -10.57 26.45 13.71
C ILE A 362 -10.46 27.22 12.39
N SER A 363 -10.98 28.46 12.32
CA SER A 363 -10.88 29.30 11.14
C SER A 363 -9.43 29.59 10.74
N PHE A 364 -8.55 29.83 11.72
CA PHE A 364 -7.12 29.95 11.46
C PHE A 364 -6.54 28.70 10.78
N LEU A 365 -6.90 27.50 11.25
CA LEU A 365 -6.44 26.22 10.65
C LEU A 365 -6.95 26.02 9.23
N HIS A 366 -8.22 26.38 8.97
CA HIS A 366 -8.92 26.11 7.72
C HIS A 366 -8.67 27.19 6.65
N ASP A 367 -8.79 28.46 7.03
CA ASP A 367 -8.88 29.58 6.08
C ASP A 367 -7.54 30.31 5.91
N THR A 368 -6.70 30.39 6.97
CA THR A 368 -5.45 31.15 6.95
C THR A 368 -4.26 30.30 6.51
N LEU A 369 -4.21 29.04 6.90
CA LEU A 369 -3.08 28.16 6.57
C LEU A 369 -3.16 27.57 5.16
N LYS A 370 -1.99 27.45 4.50
CA LYS A 370 -1.88 26.80 3.19
C LYS A 370 -0.70 25.82 3.20
N PRO A 371 -0.94 24.52 3.05
CA PRO A 371 -2.25 23.86 2.92
C PRO A 371 -3.09 23.95 4.19
N HIS A 372 -4.41 23.85 4.05
CA HIS A 372 -5.33 23.79 5.18
C HIS A 372 -4.94 22.69 6.16
N VAL A 373 -5.21 22.92 7.43
CA VAL A 373 -4.96 21.93 8.48
C VAL A 373 -6.30 21.50 9.06
N VAL A 374 -6.58 20.20 9.01
CA VAL A 374 -7.74 19.59 9.68
C VAL A 374 -7.33 19.30 11.11
N HIS A 375 -8.17 19.68 12.07
CA HIS A 375 -7.95 19.36 13.48
C HIS A 375 -8.27 17.89 13.76
N GLY A 376 -9.46 17.42 13.41
CA GLY A 376 -9.91 16.03 13.47
C GLY A 376 -10.34 15.52 14.84
N ASP A 377 -10.34 16.38 15.89
CA ASP A 377 -10.79 16.00 17.25
C ASP A 377 -11.32 17.21 18.03
N ILE A 378 -12.28 17.93 17.43
CA ILE A 378 -12.95 19.07 18.08
C ILE A 378 -14.01 18.52 19.04
N ARG A 379 -13.82 18.79 20.35
CA ARG A 379 -14.70 18.34 21.43
C ARG A 379 -14.40 19.08 22.75
N ALA A 380 -15.32 19.05 23.71
CA ALA A 380 -15.22 19.80 24.95
C ALA A 380 -13.96 19.47 25.78
N SER A 381 -13.50 18.23 25.81
CA SER A 381 -12.27 17.84 26.53
C SER A 381 -10.97 18.34 25.90
N ASN A 382 -11.01 18.77 24.62
CA ASN A 382 -9.88 19.36 23.92
C ASN A 382 -9.94 20.91 23.84
N VAL A 383 -10.93 21.52 24.45
CA VAL A 383 -11.07 22.97 24.61
C VAL A 383 -10.67 23.34 26.04
N LEU A 384 -9.57 24.07 26.19
CA LEU A 384 -9.08 24.55 27.48
C LEU A 384 -9.43 26.01 27.65
N LEU A 385 -9.75 26.44 28.87
CA LEU A 385 -10.18 27.79 29.20
C LEU A 385 -9.10 28.54 29.98
N ASP A 386 -8.77 29.78 29.57
CA ASP A 386 -7.88 30.64 30.31
C ASP A 386 -8.60 31.44 31.41
N GLU A 387 -7.89 32.33 32.09
CA GLU A 387 -8.43 33.16 33.19
C GLU A 387 -9.57 34.08 32.75
N GLN A 388 -9.64 34.43 31.46
CA GLN A 388 -10.69 35.25 30.86
C GLN A 388 -11.83 34.42 30.28
N PHE A 389 -11.76 33.08 30.39
CA PHE A 389 -12.65 32.09 29.73
C PHE A 389 -12.57 32.15 28.19
N ASP A 390 -11.43 32.60 27.65
CA ASP A 390 -11.16 32.41 26.24
C ASP A 390 -10.69 30.98 25.99
N ALA A 391 -11.15 30.40 24.88
CA ALA A 391 -10.86 29.03 24.57
C ALA A 391 -9.54 28.87 23.82
N HIS A 392 -8.81 27.80 24.16
CA HIS A 392 -7.61 27.32 23.52
C HIS A 392 -7.78 25.87 23.11
N ILE A 393 -7.70 25.56 21.82
CA ILE A 393 -7.91 24.21 21.30
C ILE A 393 -6.61 23.40 21.42
N LEU A 394 -6.69 22.23 22.02
CA LEU A 394 -5.59 21.28 22.22
C LEU A 394 -5.62 20.20 21.16
N GLY A 395 -4.48 19.77 20.63
CA GLY A 395 -4.35 18.53 19.88
C GLY A 395 -4.40 18.65 18.36
N VAL A 396 -4.02 19.81 17.82
CA VAL A 396 -3.92 19.98 16.35
C VAL A 396 -3.09 18.88 15.71
N GLY A 397 -3.69 18.14 14.76
CA GLY A 397 -3.01 17.04 14.04
C GLY A 397 -3.11 15.67 14.73
N GLY A 398 -3.97 15.51 15.74
CA GLY A 398 -4.24 14.24 16.44
C GLY A 398 -4.87 13.12 15.57
N ARG A 399 -5.11 13.41 14.28
CA ARG A 399 -5.72 12.52 13.28
C ARG A 399 -5.09 11.12 13.19
N LYS A 400 -3.79 10.98 13.46
CA LYS A 400 -3.10 9.67 13.37
C LYS A 400 -3.46 8.73 14.52
N VAL A 401 -3.84 9.28 15.68
CA VAL A 401 -4.20 8.50 16.87
C VAL A 401 -5.65 8.01 16.76
N ALA A 402 -6.58 8.87 16.38
CA ALA A 402 -8.00 8.53 16.28
C ALA A 402 -8.30 7.43 15.24
N LEU A 403 -7.62 7.43 14.07
CA LEU A 403 -7.79 6.40 13.03
C LEU A 403 -7.16 5.05 13.42
N ARG A 404 -6.14 5.02 14.29
CA ARG A 404 -5.55 3.77 14.79
C ARG A 404 -6.43 3.08 15.83
N GLU A 405 -7.11 3.85 16.67
CA GLU A 405 -8.07 3.30 17.64
C GLU A 405 -9.25 2.62 16.93
N SER A 406 -9.65 3.12 15.75
CA SER A 406 -10.73 2.54 14.93
C SER A 406 -10.36 1.20 14.28
N THR A 407 -9.07 0.96 13.96
CA THR A 407 -8.62 -0.27 13.27
C THR A 407 -8.31 -1.43 14.20
N SER A 408 -8.22 -1.20 15.52
CA SER A 408 -7.92 -2.26 16.49
C SER A 408 -9.15 -2.94 17.12
N GLY A 409 -10.34 -2.78 16.52
CA GLY A 409 -11.55 -3.54 16.94
C GLY A 409 -12.02 -3.29 18.38
N HIS A 410 -11.37 -2.41 19.12
CA HIS A 410 -11.78 -2.04 20.46
C HIS A 410 -12.67 -0.81 20.38
N THR A 411 -13.88 -1.01 20.77
CA THR A 411 -14.96 -0.07 21.08
C THR A 411 -14.51 1.39 21.03
N ILE A 412 -15.03 2.14 20.06
CA ILE A 412 -14.98 3.60 20.08
C ILE A 412 -15.56 3.99 21.44
N ALA A 413 -14.69 4.25 22.41
CA ALA A 413 -15.11 4.52 23.78
C ALA A 413 -16.07 5.72 23.75
N GLY A 414 -17.26 5.51 24.27
CA GLY A 414 -18.52 6.26 24.15
C GLY A 414 -18.55 7.78 24.15
N GLY A 415 -17.45 8.50 24.23
CA GLY A 415 -17.47 9.96 24.29
C GLY A 415 -17.06 10.71 23.01
N THR A 416 -16.37 10.07 22.06
CA THR A 416 -15.96 10.71 20.80
C THR A 416 -17.01 10.53 19.71
N CYS A 417 -17.80 9.46 19.76
CA CYS A 417 -18.81 9.13 18.76
C CYS A 417 -19.85 10.24 18.53
N GLY A 418 -20.22 10.96 19.57
CA GLY A 418 -21.25 12.01 19.44
C GLY A 418 -20.82 13.22 18.60
N TYR A 419 -19.53 13.50 18.43
CA TYR A 419 -19.03 14.64 17.65
C TYR A 419 -18.67 14.28 16.20
N LEU A 420 -18.67 12.98 15.85
CA LEU A 420 -18.21 12.55 14.55
C LEU A 420 -19.19 12.88 13.44
N ALA A 421 -18.70 13.52 12.38
CA ALA A 421 -19.47 13.76 11.18
C ALA A 421 -19.85 12.42 10.49
N PRO A 422 -20.99 12.35 9.79
CA PRO A 422 -21.43 11.14 9.11
C PRO A 422 -20.37 10.54 8.14
N GLU A 423 -19.64 11.41 7.45
CA GLU A 423 -18.60 11.02 6.50
C GLU A 423 -17.26 10.64 7.14
N PHE A 424 -17.09 10.80 8.45
CA PHE A 424 -15.80 10.63 9.16
C PHE A 424 -15.16 9.25 8.93
N VAL A 425 -15.96 8.21 8.75
CA VAL A 425 -15.51 6.83 8.51
C VAL A 425 -14.76 6.72 7.18
N TYR A 426 -15.13 7.54 6.19
CA TYR A 426 -14.57 7.49 4.85
C TYR A 426 -13.50 8.58 4.64
N GLU A 427 -13.76 9.80 5.10
CA GLU A 427 -12.87 10.92 4.89
C GLU A 427 -12.98 11.96 6.02
N VAL A 428 -11.84 12.43 6.51
CA VAL A 428 -11.77 13.51 7.49
C VAL A 428 -11.28 14.78 6.81
N THR A 429 -12.14 15.78 6.75
CA THR A 429 -11.93 17.05 6.06
C THR A 429 -12.11 18.25 6.98
N ILE A 430 -11.82 19.47 6.48
CA ILE A 430 -12.17 20.72 7.19
C ILE A 430 -13.68 20.79 7.50
N LYS A 431 -14.52 20.15 6.69
CA LYS A 431 -15.98 20.13 6.90
C LYS A 431 -16.41 19.18 8.02
N SER A 432 -15.59 18.16 8.32
CA SER A 432 -15.80 17.31 9.49
C SER A 432 -15.56 18.07 10.79
N ASP A 433 -14.54 18.97 10.85
CA ASP A 433 -14.32 19.86 12.00
C ASP A 433 -15.49 20.83 12.19
N VAL A 434 -16.10 21.33 11.10
CA VAL A 434 -17.28 22.21 11.16
C VAL A 434 -18.47 21.46 11.79
N TYR A 435 -18.68 20.20 11.43
CA TYR A 435 -19.72 19.37 12.04
C TYR A 435 -19.48 19.20 13.55
N SER A 436 -18.27 18.77 13.91
CA SER A 436 -17.88 18.60 15.33
C SER A 436 -18.03 19.87 16.13
N PHE A 437 -17.72 21.04 15.52
CA PHE A 437 -17.96 22.34 16.12
C PHE A 437 -19.46 22.62 16.33
N GLY A 438 -20.32 22.27 15.38
CA GLY A 438 -21.78 22.40 15.51
C GLY A 438 -22.33 21.60 16.69
N VAL A 439 -21.85 20.36 16.88
CA VAL A 439 -22.21 19.54 18.05
C VAL A 439 -21.68 20.16 19.35
N LEU A 440 -20.44 20.65 19.38
CA LEU A 440 -19.87 21.34 20.52
C LEU A 440 -20.66 22.63 20.88
N LEU A 441 -21.15 23.37 19.89
CA LEU A 441 -21.97 24.54 20.11
C LEU A 441 -23.31 24.18 20.75
N LEU A 442 -23.94 23.08 20.30
CA LEU A 442 -25.16 22.56 20.91
C LEU A 442 -24.91 22.09 22.36
N GLU A 443 -23.81 21.38 22.61
CA GLU A 443 -23.38 20.97 23.95
C GLU A 443 -23.18 22.18 24.88
N LEU A 444 -22.56 23.25 24.37
CA LEU A 444 -22.36 24.50 25.10
C LEU A 444 -23.66 25.14 25.57
N ILE A 445 -24.70 25.19 24.72
CA ILE A 445 -25.95 25.86 25.10
C ILE A 445 -26.86 24.98 25.92
N THR A 446 -26.78 23.66 25.75
CA THR A 446 -27.68 22.70 26.46
C THR A 446 -27.09 22.18 27.75
N GLY A 447 -25.79 22.22 27.94
CA GLY A 447 -25.10 21.57 29.06
C GLY A 447 -25.16 20.04 29.01
N ARG A 448 -25.67 19.45 27.92
CA ARG A 448 -25.83 18.00 27.76
C ARG A 448 -24.66 17.39 27.00
N LYS A 449 -24.29 16.17 27.36
CA LYS A 449 -23.26 15.40 26.67
C LYS A 449 -23.69 15.10 25.22
N PRO A 450 -22.76 14.97 24.25
CA PRO A 450 -23.07 14.66 22.85
C PRO A 450 -23.82 13.36 22.61
N ILE A 451 -23.71 12.43 23.55
CA ILE A 451 -24.48 11.20 23.63
C ILE A 451 -25.25 11.24 24.94
N VAL A 452 -26.55 11.14 24.86
CA VAL A 452 -27.46 11.16 26.00
C VAL A 452 -27.90 9.72 26.31
N GLU A 453 -27.74 9.28 27.55
CA GLU A 453 -28.33 8.04 28.04
C GLU A 453 -29.85 8.24 28.16
N VAL A 454 -30.63 7.38 27.54
CA VAL A 454 -32.08 7.34 27.62
C VAL A 454 -32.46 6.11 28.47
N ASP A 455 -33.62 6.13 29.11
CA ASP A 455 -34.13 5.03 29.95
C ASP A 455 -34.32 3.67 29.21
N THR A 456 -34.10 3.68 27.91
CA THR A 456 -34.01 2.49 27.04
C THR A 456 -32.54 2.15 26.76
N PRO A 457 -32.20 0.88 26.40
CA PRO A 457 -30.81 0.50 26.09
C PRO A 457 -30.21 1.21 24.88
N ASP A 458 -30.95 2.13 24.26
CA ASP A 458 -30.54 2.87 23.08
C ASP A 458 -29.92 4.23 23.46
N TRP A 459 -28.78 4.54 22.84
CA TRP A 459 -28.08 5.81 22.97
C TRP A 459 -28.65 6.83 21.97
N GLN A 460 -29.05 8.02 22.47
CA GLN A 460 -29.53 9.10 21.59
C GLN A 460 -28.46 10.16 21.42
N ARG A 461 -28.25 10.61 20.16
CA ARG A 461 -27.37 11.73 19.88
C ARG A 461 -28.01 13.04 20.32
N LEU A 462 -27.18 13.98 20.78
CA LEU A 462 -27.65 15.29 21.24
C LEU A 462 -28.47 16.04 20.17
N LEU A 463 -28.09 15.96 18.89
CA LEU A 463 -28.87 16.53 17.77
C LEU A 463 -30.25 15.89 17.62
N GLU A 464 -30.34 14.57 17.78
CA GLU A 464 -31.62 13.84 17.71
C GLU A 464 -32.53 14.23 18.86
N TRP A 465 -31.98 14.40 20.07
CA TRP A 465 -32.73 14.88 21.23
C TRP A 465 -33.22 16.33 21.04
N ALA A 466 -32.41 17.22 20.47
CA ALA A 466 -32.73 18.64 20.28
C ALA A 466 -33.75 18.89 19.15
N THR A 467 -33.75 18.04 18.10
CA THR A 467 -34.55 18.28 16.88
C THR A 467 -36.05 18.47 17.13
N PRO A 468 -36.76 17.64 17.95
CA PRO A 468 -38.17 17.86 18.22
C PRO A 468 -38.46 19.20 18.92
N LEU A 469 -37.60 19.62 19.85
CA LEU A 469 -37.75 20.90 20.53
C LEU A 469 -37.56 22.09 19.60
N VAL A 470 -36.62 21.98 18.67
CA VAL A 470 -36.37 23.01 17.65
C VAL A 470 -37.54 23.09 16.65
N GLN A 471 -38.08 21.95 16.23
CA GLN A 471 -39.23 21.91 15.31
C GLN A 471 -40.49 22.50 15.93
N SER A 472 -40.68 22.31 17.24
CA SER A 472 -41.80 22.91 17.99
C SER A 472 -41.53 24.34 18.49
N GLN A 473 -40.36 24.91 18.15
CA GLN A 473 -39.90 26.25 18.57
C GLN A 473 -39.77 26.43 20.11
N HIS A 474 -39.56 25.34 20.83
CA HIS A 474 -39.35 25.36 22.29
C HIS A 474 -37.87 25.64 22.62
N PHE A 475 -37.31 26.75 22.13
CA PHE A 475 -35.90 27.07 22.24
C PHE A 475 -35.40 27.23 23.68
N ILE A 476 -36.26 27.68 24.60
CA ILE A 476 -35.88 27.88 26.01
C ILE A 476 -35.67 26.53 26.73
N GLU A 477 -36.39 25.49 26.32
CA GLU A 477 -36.24 24.13 26.89
C GLU A 477 -34.95 23.45 26.47
N LEU A 478 -34.25 23.98 25.42
CA LEU A 478 -32.92 23.52 25.02
C LEU A 478 -31.83 24.00 25.96
N LEU A 479 -32.07 25.11 26.68
CA LEU A 479 -31.01 25.76 27.46
C LEU A 479 -30.63 24.95 28.69
N ASP A 480 -29.33 24.95 28.99
CA ASP A 480 -28.82 24.43 30.26
C ASP A 480 -29.52 25.12 31.44
N PRO A 481 -30.17 24.34 32.34
CA PRO A 481 -30.81 24.89 33.54
C PRO A 481 -29.87 25.68 34.46
N LEU A 482 -28.55 25.48 34.31
CA LEU A 482 -27.54 26.22 35.08
C LEU A 482 -27.25 27.64 34.52
N ILE A 483 -27.86 28.04 33.42
CA ILE A 483 -27.79 29.40 32.88
C ILE A 483 -28.69 30.32 33.68
N VAL A 484 -28.10 31.14 34.56
CA VAL A 484 -28.85 32.00 35.49
C VAL A 484 -29.63 33.10 34.75
N THR A 485 -29.03 33.72 33.76
CA THR A 485 -29.67 34.80 32.96
C THR A 485 -30.10 34.24 31.62
N ILE A 486 -31.41 34.03 31.45
CA ILE A 486 -31.98 33.51 30.21
C ILE A 486 -31.82 34.58 29.10
N PRO A 487 -31.20 34.21 27.95
CA PRO A 487 -31.06 35.13 26.82
C PRO A 487 -32.40 35.32 26.07
N ASP A 488 -32.44 36.33 25.23
CA ASP A 488 -33.59 36.51 24.33
C ASP A 488 -33.76 35.33 23.39
N THR A 489 -35.03 34.92 23.18
CA THR A 489 -35.38 33.78 22.33
C THR A 489 -34.76 33.91 20.94
N SER A 490 -34.69 35.14 20.38
CA SER A 490 -34.06 35.41 19.08
C SER A 490 -32.56 35.07 19.04
N GLN A 491 -31.83 35.30 20.16
CA GLN A 491 -30.43 34.92 20.28
C GLN A 491 -30.26 33.40 20.32
N VAL A 492 -31.12 32.71 21.09
CA VAL A 492 -31.11 31.25 21.17
C VAL A 492 -31.40 30.65 19.79
N GLN A 493 -32.43 31.16 19.12
CA GLN A 493 -32.78 30.73 17.77
C GLN A 493 -31.60 30.90 16.80
N ALA A 494 -30.93 32.06 16.78
CA ALA A 494 -29.81 32.31 15.89
C ALA A 494 -28.62 31.34 16.17
N VAL A 495 -28.38 30.97 17.42
CA VAL A 495 -27.36 29.96 17.75
C VAL A 495 -27.81 28.57 17.28
N VAL A 496 -29.06 28.20 17.45
CA VAL A 496 -29.63 26.94 16.98
C VAL A 496 -29.55 26.85 15.44
N ASP A 497 -29.90 27.92 14.73
CA ASP A 497 -29.77 28.01 13.26
C ASP A 497 -28.34 27.75 12.82
N LEU A 498 -27.36 28.30 13.55
CA LEU A 498 -25.95 28.09 13.30
C LEU A 498 -25.53 26.64 13.56
N VAL A 499 -26.02 26.01 14.64
CA VAL A 499 -25.80 24.59 14.95
C VAL A 499 -26.24 23.72 13.76
N TYR A 500 -27.49 23.87 13.32
CA TYR A 500 -28.03 23.07 12.22
C TYR A 500 -27.34 23.36 10.88
N SER A 501 -26.89 24.59 10.65
CA SER A 501 -26.08 24.90 9.48
C SER A 501 -24.73 24.19 9.50
N CYS A 502 -24.07 24.11 10.66
CA CYS A 502 -22.79 23.42 10.82
C CYS A 502 -22.92 21.89 10.73
N THR A 503 -24.05 21.34 11.19
CA THR A 503 -24.28 19.90 11.28
C THR A 503 -25.04 19.30 10.09
N GLN A 504 -25.12 20.02 8.97
CA GLN A 504 -25.70 19.51 7.72
C GLN A 504 -25.11 18.15 7.33
N HIS A 505 -25.96 17.24 6.86
CA HIS A 505 -25.53 15.89 6.46
C HIS A 505 -24.51 15.94 5.33
N VAL A 506 -24.78 16.77 4.32
CA VAL A 506 -23.90 16.97 3.17
C VAL A 506 -22.78 17.95 3.53
N PRO A 507 -21.49 17.54 3.52
CA PRO A 507 -20.37 18.38 3.94
C PRO A 507 -20.30 19.73 3.18
N GLY A 508 -20.63 19.74 1.88
CA GLY A 508 -20.62 20.93 1.03
C GLY A 508 -21.61 22.02 1.47
N MET A 509 -22.68 21.65 2.18
CA MET A 509 -23.69 22.58 2.67
C MET A 509 -23.27 23.29 3.97
N ARG A 510 -22.30 22.77 4.69
CA ARG A 510 -21.79 23.37 5.93
C ARG A 510 -21.02 24.66 5.62
N PRO A 511 -21.16 25.70 6.46
CA PRO A 511 -20.50 26.98 6.27
C PRO A 511 -18.97 26.86 6.34
N ARG A 512 -18.26 27.94 5.96
CA ARG A 512 -16.84 28.13 6.30
C ARG A 512 -16.73 28.63 7.73
N MET A 513 -15.63 28.29 8.42
CA MET A 513 -15.45 28.72 9.80
C MET A 513 -15.34 30.25 9.95
N SER A 514 -14.78 30.96 8.96
CA SER A 514 -14.78 32.43 8.93
C SER A 514 -16.19 33.03 8.95
N HIS A 515 -17.17 32.41 8.29
CA HIS A 515 -18.57 32.81 8.35
C HIS A 515 -19.19 32.55 9.72
N VAL A 516 -18.91 31.39 10.30
CA VAL A 516 -19.32 31.02 11.68
C VAL A 516 -18.80 32.04 12.70
N VAL A 517 -17.51 32.42 12.62
CA VAL A 517 -16.89 33.44 13.47
C VAL A 517 -17.66 34.76 13.37
N HIS A 518 -17.97 35.20 12.12
CA HIS A 518 -18.68 36.47 11.92
C HIS A 518 -20.10 36.45 12.56
N GLN A 519 -20.84 35.36 12.41
CA GLN A 519 -22.18 35.23 13.04
C GLN A 519 -22.11 35.24 14.57
N LEU A 520 -21.15 34.51 15.17
CA LEU A 520 -20.97 34.50 16.62
C LEU A 520 -20.51 35.88 17.16
N GLN A 521 -19.69 36.60 16.44
CA GLN A 521 -19.29 37.97 16.80
C GLN A 521 -20.47 38.96 16.75
N GLN A 522 -21.38 38.83 15.77
CA GLN A 522 -22.61 39.63 15.73
C GLN A 522 -23.50 39.33 16.95
N LEU A 523 -23.66 38.07 17.34
CA LEU A 523 -24.40 37.69 18.55
C LEU A 523 -23.78 38.29 19.83
N GLN A 524 -22.45 38.35 19.94
CA GLN A 524 -21.77 38.98 21.07
C GLN A 524 -22.03 40.50 21.14
N GLN A 525 -22.26 41.13 20.01
CA GLN A 525 -22.59 42.58 19.93
C GLN A 525 -24.08 42.87 20.13
N GLY A 526 -24.88 41.84 20.38
CA GLY A 526 -26.36 41.96 20.49
C GLY A 526 -27.06 42.11 19.13
N LEU A 527 -26.33 41.91 18.03
CA LEU A 527 -26.88 41.94 16.69
C LEU A 527 -27.36 40.51 16.35
N VAL A 528 -28.64 40.31 16.22
CA VAL A 528 -29.21 39.01 15.86
C VAL A 528 -29.28 38.92 14.34
N PRO A 529 -28.63 37.94 13.69
CA PRO A 529 -28.77 37.71 12.27
C PRO A 529 -30.23 37.32 11.92
N PRO A 530 -30.70 37.62 10.71
CA PRO A 530 -32.06 37.27 10.30
C PRO A 530 -32.26 35.75 10.42
N PRO A 531 -33.45 35.30 10.90
CA PRO A 531 -33.74 33.90 11.09
C PRO A 531 -33.66 33.14 9.75
N GLN A 532 -33.06 31.97 9.79
CA GLN A 532 -33.03 31.06 8.64
C GLN A 532 -34.35 30.28 8.57
N ASP A 533 -34.76 29.87 7.38
CA ASP A 533 -35.93 28.99 7.21
C ASP A 533 -35.58 27.59 7.76
N MET A 534 -35.93 27.37 9.02
CA MET A 534 -35.63 26.13 9.75
C MET A 534 -36.23 24.88 9.08
N ASN A 535 -37.38 25.02 8.40
CA ASN A 535 -37.96 23.88 7.69
C ASN A 535 -37.05 23.41 6.55
N LYS A 536 -36.38 24.32 5.88
CA LYS A 536 -35.42 24.04 4.82
C LYS A 536 -34.11 23.49 5.39
N VAL A 537 -33.66 24.00 6.54
CA VAL A 537 -32.45 23.57 7.21
C VAL A 537 -32.62 22.19 7.83
N ILE A 538 -33.76 21.92 8.49
CA ILE A 538 -34.05 20.62 9.13
C ILE A 538 -34.39 19.54 8.07
N SER A 539 -35.03 19.89 6.95
CA SER A 539 -35.27 18.92 5.88
C SER A 539 -33.97 18.34 5.29
N GLY A 540 -32.88 19.07 5.38
CA GLY A 540 -31.55 18.55 5.09
C GLY A 540 -31.01 17.56 6.14
N HIS A 541 -31.64 17.48 7.31
CA HIS A 541 -31.33 16.53 8.40
C HIS A 541 -32.29 15.34 8.46
N ASN A 542 -33.36 15.29 7.63
CA ASN A 542 -34.24 14.14 7.60
C ASN A 542 -33.45 12.87 7.27
N ILE A 543 -33.00 12.26 8.32
CA ILE A 543 -32.54 10.89 8.38
C ILE A 543 -33.81 10.04 8.24
N SER A 544 -34.32 9.89 7.00
CA SER A 544 -35.08 8.70 6.69
C SER A 544 -34.11 7.55 6.93
N SER A 545 -34.32 6.82 8.04
CA SER A 545 -33.88 5.45 8.29
C SER A 545 -33.11 4.81 7.12
N LEU A 546 -31.85 5.20 6.94
CA LEU A 546 -30.86 4.33 6.34
C LEU A 546 -30.40 3.47 7.48
N GLU A 547 -31.05 2.30 7.61
CA GLU A 547 -30.52 1.15 8.31
C GLU A 547 -29.04 1.07 7.99
N LEU A 548 -28.23 1.20 9.02
CA LEU A 548 -26.84 0.76 8.98
C LEU A 548 -26.89 -0.76 8.77
N GLU A 549 -26.90 -1.21 7.52
CA GLU A 549 -26.42 -2.53 7.18
C GLU A 549 -24.97 -2.59 7.67
N ILE A 550 -24.83 -3.06 8.91
CA ILE A 550 -23.56 -3.60 9.38
C ILE A 550 -23.34 -4.84 8.51
N ALA A 551 -22.58 -4.68 7.46
CA ALA A 551 -22.04 -5.81 6.72
C ALA A 551 -21.26 -6.65 7.74
N GLU A 552 -21.86 -7.77 8.17
CA GLU A 552 -21.17 -8.86 8.85
C GLU A 552 -20.04 -9.31 7.91
N VAL A 553 -18.82 -8.96 8.27
CA VAL A 553 -17.63 -9.56 7.69
C VAL A 553 -17.54 -10.96 8.29
N PRO A 554 -17.63 -12.04 7.52
CA PRO A 554 -17.44 -13.38 8.03
C PRO A 554 -16.01 -13.55 8.55
N LEU A 555 -15.90 -14.18 9.71
CA LEU A 555 -14.68 -14.60 10.42
C LEU A 555 -13.73 -15.43 9.54
#